data_829c84926fdeff4fd821b2374c22173d
#
_entry.id   829c84926fdeff4fd821b2374c22173d
#
_cell.length_a   1.000
_cell.length_b   1.000
_cell.length_c   1.000
_cell.angle_alpha   90.00
_cell.angle_beta   90.00
_cell.angle_gamma   90.00
#
_symmetry.space_group_name_H-M   'P 1'
#
loop_
_entity.id
_entity.type
_entity.pdbx_description
1 polymer ?
#
loop_
_entity_poly.entity_id
_entity_poly.type
_entity_poly.pdbx_seq_one_letter_code
_entity_poly.pdbx_strand_id
1 'polypeptide(L)'
;RKLEAGNCCKNCAAKLSPWFNDRRQSTVEEIKEQLAYREANKEKVAAFHITRTLGEDTKVLLDEDAGLFMVTASRNLADANPDVLAFSDVTGCKLDIDERKTEIEYRDAEGKRQSFTPCRYAYSYDFYIVINVNNPYFNEIRFQLNDSAVDNDAETLLDGPDAVRPMRGGTRPG
;
A
#
# COMPACT_ATOMS: atom_id res chain seq x y z
N ARG A 1 6.08 -23.80 -2.02
CA ARG A 1 5.01 -23.08 -2.76
C ARG A 1 5.05 -23.52 -4.22
N LYS A 2 3.89 -23.70 -4.86
CA LYS A 2 3.75 -24.22 -6.22
C LYS A 2 4.29 -23.23 -7.25
N LEU A 3 5.11 -23.73 -8.20
CA LEU A 3 5.58 -23.07 -9.42
C LEU A 3 4.88 -23.72 -10.63
N GLU A 4 5.15 -23.24 -11.83
CA GLU A 4 4.66 -23.85 -13.07
C GLU A 4 5.13 -25.30 -13.20
N ALA A 5 6.42 -25.54 -12.96
CA ALA A 5 7.02 -26.89 -12.96
C ALA A 5 7.84 -27.08 -11.67
N GLY A 6 7.17 -27.52 -10.58
CA GLY A 6 7.85 -27.84 -9.33
C GLY A 6 7.37 -27.06 -8.12
N ASN A 7 8.17 -27.06 -7.06
CA ASN A 7 7.87 -26.37 -5.80
C ASN A 7 9.06 -25.54 -5.33
N CYS A 8 8.79 -24.30 -4.94
CA CYS A 8 9.74 -23.45 -4.24
C CYS A 8 9.66 -23.71 -2.73
N CYS A 9 10.80 -23.94 -2.07
CA CYS A 9 10.83 -24.08 -0.62
C CYS A 9 10.49 -22.74 0.07
N LYS A 10 10.07 -22.81 1.34
CA LYS A 10 9.67 -21.63 2.11
C LYS A 10 10.81 -20.60 2.22
N ASN A 11 12.04 -21.08 2.42
CA ASN A 11 13.21 -20.22 2.58
C ASN A 11 13.57 -19.48 1.29
N CYS A 12 13.55 -20.17 0.14
CA CYS A 12 13.77 -19.54 -1.17
C CYS A 12 12.65 -18.53 -1.48
N ALA A 13 11.40 -18.88 -1.21
CA ALA A 13 10.27 -18.00 -1.44
C ALA A 13 10.31 -16.72 -0.59
N ALA A 14 10.89 -16.77 0.61
CA ALA A 14 11.06 -15.61 1.48
C ALA A 14 12.16 -14.64 1.01
N LYS A 15 13.10 -15.12 0.19
CA LYS A 15 14.19 -14.30 -0.36
C LYS A 15 13.83 -13.57 -1.65
N LEU A 16 12.70 -13.94 -2.28
CA LEU A 16 12.22 -13.25 -3.48
C LEU A 16 11.77 -11.84 -3.16
N SER A 17 11.71 -10.96 -4.17
CA SER A 17 11.19 -9.62 -4.01
C SER A 17 9.76 -9.64 -3.47
N PRO A 18 9.41 -8.76 -2.52
CA PRO A 18 8.03 -8.63 -2.04
C PRO A 18 7.07 -8.17 -3.14
N TRP A 19 7.58 -7.50 -4.17
CA TRP A 19 6.81 -6.98 -5.31
C TRP A 19 6.58 -8.01 -6.42
N PHE A 20 7.22 -9.15 -6.33
CA PHE A 20 7.10 -10.23 -7.30
C PHE A 20 5.85 -11.08 -7.07
N ASN A 21 4.88 -11.00 -7.98
CA ASN A 21 3.57 -11.63 -7.86
C ASN A 21 3.40 -12.90 -8.72
N ASP A 22 4.20 -13.07 -9.78
CA ASP A 22 4.00 -14.13 -10.80
C ASP A 22 4.64 -15.50 -10.44
N ARG A 23 4.78 -15.81 -9.17
CA ARG A 23 5.44 -17.03 -8.67
C ARG A 23 4.84 -18.32 -9.22
N ARG A 24 3.52 -18.35 -9.46
CA ARG A 24 2.82 -19.56 -9.91
C ARG A 24 3.07 -19.87 -11.38
N GLN A 25 3.44 -18.85 -12.15
CA GLN A 25 3.71 -18.94 -13.59
C GLN A 25 5.21 -18.98 -13.88
N SER A 26 6.05 -18.90 -12.84
CA SER A 26 7.50 -18.88 -13.00
C SER A 26 8.09 -20.28 -13.03
N THR A 27 9.12 -20.42 -13.85
CA THR A 27 9.96 -21.63 -13.92
C THR A 27 10.97 -21.66 -12.77
N VAL A 28 11.59 -22.81 -12.57
CA VAL A 28 12.67 -22.97 -11.56
C VAL A 28 13.88 -22.09 -11.92
N GLU A 29 14.18 -21.96 -13.20
CA GLU A 29 15.28 -21.17 -13.74
C GLU A 29 15.07 -19.67 -13.45
N GLU A 30 13.89 -19.15 -13.72
CA GLU A 30 13.52 -17.75 -13.41
C GLU A 30 13.62 -17.45 -11.92
N ILE A 31 13.21 -18.38 -11.06
CA ILE A 31 13.36 -18.24 -9.62
C ILE A 31 14.83 -18.22 -9.19
N LYS A 32 15.70 -19.06 -9.81
CA LYS A 32 17.13 -19.03 -9.53
C LYS A 32 17.78 -17.73 -9.97
N GLU A 33 17.43 -17.21 -11.13
CA GLU A 33 17.91 -15.92 -11.64
C GLU A 33 17.49 -14.78 -10.72
N GLN A 34 16.24 -14.77 -10.26
CA GLN A 34 15.78 -13.77 -9.30
C GLN A 34 16.52 -13.88 -7.97
N LEU A 35 16.80 -15.09 -7.47
CA LEU A 35 17.57 -15.26 -6.23
C LEU A 35 19.01 -14.72 -6.38
N ALA A 36 19.63 -14.91 -7.53
CA ALA A 36 20.94 -14.33 -7.83
C ALA A 36 20.88 -12.79 -7.89
N TYR A 37 19.85 -12.23 -8.52
CA TYR A 37 19.59 -10.80 -8.54
C TYR A 37 19.40 -10.25 -7.11
N ARG A 38 18.65 -10.93 -6.26
CA ARG A 38 18.43 -10.54 -4.85
C ARG A 38 19.71 -10.62 -4.03
N GLU A 39 20.60 -11.56 -4.33
CA GLU A 39 21.91 -11.63 -3.66
C GLU A 39 22.81 -10.46 -4.08
N ALA A 40 22.87 -10.14 -5.36
CA ALA A 40 23.60 -8.97 -5.86
C ALA A 40 23.02 -7.64 -5.35
N ASN A 41 21.71 -7.57 -5.07
CA ASN A 41 21.06 -6.39 -4.52
C ASN A 41 21.55 -6.03 -3.11
N LYS A 42 22.07 -6.98 -2.33
CA LYS A 42 22.64 -6.72 -1.00
C LYS A 42 23.80 -5.73 -1.04
N GLU A 43 24.64 -5.83 -2.05
CA GLU A 43 25.75 -4.88 -2.24
C GLU A 43 25.24 -3.49 -2.56
N LYS A 44 24.17 -3.38 -3.36
CA LYS A 44 23.52 -2.10 -3.66
C LYS A 44 22.91 -1.47 -2.42
N VAL A 45 22.24 -2.28 -1.57
CA VAL A 45 21.70 -1.81 -0.29
C VAL A 45 22.80 -1.34 0.65
N ALA A 46 23.94 -2.06 0.72
CA ALA A 46 25.07 -1.68 1.55
C ALA A 46 25.75 -0.38 1.09
N ALA A 47 25.77 -0.13 -0.22
CA ALA A 47 26.34 1.08 -0.82
C ALA A 47 25.39 2.27 -0.87
N PHE A 48 24.09 2.06 -0.55
CA PHE A 48 23.05 3.08 -0.65
C PHE A 48 23.23 4.18 0.39
N HIS A 49 23.26 5.43 -0.06
CA HIS A 49 23.36 6.61 0.80
C HIS A 49 22.00 7.31 0.87
N ILE A 50 21.35 7.28 2.03
CA ILE A 50 20.04 7.90 2.22
C ILE A 50 20.20 9.42 2.28
N THR A 51 19.75 10.12 1.23
CA THR A 51 19.72 11.60 1.20
C THR A 51 18.36 12.14 1.63
N ARG A 52 17.28 11.38 1.36
CA ARG A 52 15.92 11.76 1.74
C ARG A 52 15.08 10.54 2.09
N THR A 53 14.19 10.71 3.06
CA THR A 53 13.19 9.72 3.48
C THR A 53 11.80 10.32 3.33
N LEU A 54 10.89 9.60 2.65
CA LEU A 54 9.50 9.97 2.48
C LEU A 54 8.60 8.88 3.07
N GLY A 55 7.53 9.27 3.76
CA GLY A 55 6.60 8.34 4.41
C GLY A 55 6.97 8.03 5.86
N GLU A 56 6.07 7.36 6.56
CA GLU A 56 6.20 7.03 7.98
C GLU A 56 6.38 5.53 8.19
N ASP A 57 5.36 4.71 7.92
CA ASP A 57 5.43 3.25 8.08
C ASP A 57 6.15 2.58 6.92
N THR A 58 5.59 2.67 5.73
CA THR A 58 6.30 2.32 4.50
C THR A 58 6.98 3.56 3.97
N LYS A 59 8.29 3.46 3.79
CA LYS A 59 9.17 4.57 3.41
C LYS A 59 9.72 4.39 2.02
N VAL A 60 9.77 5.49 1.29
CA VAL A 60 10.58 5.63 0.09
C VAL A 60 11.88 6.31 0.50
N LEU A 61 12.99 5.60 0.37
CA LEU A 61 14.32 6.09 0.65
C LEU A 61 14.99 6.48 -0.67
N LEU A 62 15.55 7.68 -0.71
CA LEU A 62 16.18 8.23 -1.91
C LEU A 62 17.68 8.38 -1.68
N ASP A 63 18.44 8.03 -2.69
CA ASP A 63 19.83 8.40 -2.89
C ASP A 63 19.87 9.33 -4.11
N GLU A 64 19.73 10.63 -3.85
CA GLU A 64 19.63 11.65 -4.90
C GLU A 64 20.95 11.82 -5.65
N ASP A 65 22.08 11.54 -5.01
CA ASP A 65 23.40 11.64 -5.62
C ASP A 65 23.66 10.53 -6.64
N ALA A 66 23.22 9.31 -6.31
CA ALA A 66 23.32 8.15 -7.21
C ALA A 66 22.11 8.00 -8.15
N GLY A 67 21.02 8.73 -7.93
CA GLY A 67 19.78 8.60 -8.69
C GLY A 67 19.06 7.27 -8.44
N LEU A 68 19.09 6.79 -7.19
CA LEU A 68 18.52 5.51 -6.77
C LEU A 68 17.42 5.70 -5.73
N PHE A 69 16.52 4.71 -5.65
CA PHE A 69 15.54 4.65 -4.59
C PHE A 69 15.23 3.21 -4.17
N MET A 70 14.64 3.06 -3.01
CA MET A 70 14.06 1.80 -2.54
C MET A 70 12.82 2.07 -1.68
N VAL A 71 11.93 1.08 -1.62
CA VAL A 71 10.69 1.15 -0.81
C VAL A 71 10.73 0.05 0.23
N THR A 72 10.55 0.40 1.50
CA THR A 72 10.60 -0.56 2.60
C THR A 72 9.85 -0.06 3.83
N ALA A 73 9.24 -0.98 4.57
CA ALA A 73 8.72 -0.74 5.92
C ALA A 73 9.72 -1.14 7.01
N SER A 74 10.83 -1.79 6.63
CA SER A 74 11.82 -2.27 7.59
C SER A 74 12.80 -1.17 8.00
N ARG A 75 13.18 -1.19 9.28
CA ARG A 75 14.28 -0.36 9.80
C ARG A 75 15.65 -1.00 9.57
N ASN A 76 15.70 -2.34 9.47
CA ASN A 76 16.92 -3.07 9.16
C ASN A 76 16.99 -3.37 7.66
N LEU A 77 17.71 -2.54 6.93
CA LEU A 77 17.82 -2.64 5.48
C LEU A 77 18.64 -3.87 5.03
N ALA A 78 19.65 -4.24 5.81
CA ALA A 78 20.52 -5.39 5.49
C ALA A 78 19.73 -6.71 5.51
N ASP A 79 18.86 -6.89 6.51
CA ASP A 79 18.04 -8.10 6.64
C ASP A 79 16.86 -8.10 5.65
N ALA A 80 16.23 -6.94 5.46
CA ALA A 80 15.09 -6.81 4.56
C ALA A 80 15.51 -6.87 3.09
N ASN A 81 16.71 -6.43 2.78
CA ASN A 81 17.25 -6.36 1.41
C ASN A 81 16.22 -5.76 0.43
N PRO A 82 15.74 -4.51 0.63
CA PRO A 82 14.79 -3.90 -0.29
C PRO A 82 15.40 -3.73 -1.68
N ASP A 83 14.57 -3.84 -2.72
CA ASP A 83 15.04 -3.70 -4.10
C ASP A 83 15.49 -2.27 -4.35
N VAL A 84 16.75 -2.10 -4.75
CA VAL A 84 17.33 -0.82 -5.14
C VAL A 84 17.11 -0.61 -6.65
N LEU A 85 16.41 0.46 -6.99
CA LEU A 85 16.01 0.81 -8.35
C LEU A 85 16.57 2.18 -8.73
N ALA A 86 16.81 2.40 -10.01
CA ALA A 86 17.18 3.72 -10.50
C ALA A 86 15.93 4.60 -10.73
N PHE A 87 16.09 5.91 -10.61
CA PHE A 87 15.01 6.84 -10.97
C PHE A 87 14.60 6.69 -12.44
N SER A 88 15.55 6.36 -13.31
CA SER A 88 15.31 6.11 -14.74
C SER A 88 14.44 4.87 -15.00
N ASP A 89 14.34 3.95 -14.06
CA ASP A 89 13.48 2.76 -14.18
C ASP A 89 12.00 3.07 -13.91
N VAL A 90 11.70 4.24 -13.34
CA VAL A 90 10.33 4.67 -13.07
C VAL A 90 9.65 5.08 -14.37
N THR A 91 8.56 4.41 -14.71
CA THR A 91 7.73 4.69 -15.90
C THR A 91 6.48 5.47 -15.59
N GLY A 92 6.05 5.50 -14.33
CA GLY A 92 4.90 6.27 -13.88
C GLY A 92 4.71 6.19 -12.36
N CYS A 93 3.94 7.12 -11.83
CA CYS A 93 3.53 7.13 -10.43
C CYS A 93 2.11 7.67 -10.33
N LYS A 94 1.27 7.01 -9.53
CA LYS A 94 -0.11 7.44 -9.28
C LYS A 94 -0.51 7.24 -7.83
N LEU A 95 -1.45 8.06 -7.39
CA LEU A 95 -2.21 7.85 -6.17
C LEU A 95 -3.44 7.00 -6.51
N ASP A 96 -3.66 5.95 -5.76
CA ASP A 96 -4.83 5.08 -5.83
C ASP A 96 -5.60 5.17 -4.52
N ILE A 97 -6.91 5.37 -4.58
CA ILE A 97 -7.74 5.62 -3.40
C ILE A 97 -8.82 4.55 -3.36
N ASP A 98 -8.77 3.72 -2.33
CA ASP A 98 -9.82 2.74 -2.04
C ASP A 98 -10.84 3.36 -1.09
N GLU A 99 -12.05 3.60 -1.58
CA GLU A 99 -13.18 4.05 -0.78
C GLU A 99 -13.98 2.85 -0.30
N ARG A 100 -14.25 2.81 1.00
CA ARG A 100 -15.18 1.85 1.60
C ARG A 100 -16.42 2.58 2.10
N LYS A 101 -17.59 2.16 1.63
CA LYS A 101 -18.88 2.63 2.06
C LYS A 101 -19.50 1.58 2.97
N THR A 102 -19.79 1.95 4.22
CA THR A 102 -20.42 1.05 5.21
C THR A 102 -21.72 1.66 5.69
N GLU A 103 -22.81 0.90 5.64
CA GLU A 103 -24.08 1.34 6.16
C GLU A 103 -24.02 1.46 7.70
N ILE A 104 -24.49 2.58 8.22
CA ILE A 104 -24.60 2.82 9.65
C ILE A 104 -25.93 2.25 10.12
N GLU A 105 -25.85 1.24 10.97
CA GLU A 105 -27.01 0.61 11.61
C GLU A 105 -27.10 1.04 13.08
N TYR A 106 -28.30 1.03 13.63
CA TYR A 106 -28.52 1.15 15.07
C TYR A 106 -29.11 -0.16 15.64
N ARG A 107 -29.09 -0.30 16.95
CA ARG A 107 -29.76 -1.40 17.62
C ARG A 107 -31.06 -0.88 18.24
N ASP A 108 -32.16 -1.58 17.94
CA ASP A 108 -33.45 -1.30 18.58
C ASP A 108 -33.47 -1.76 20.05
N ALA A 109 -34.60 -1.57 20.72
CA ALA A 109 -34.79 -1.92 22.13
C ALA A 109 -34.63 -3.44 22.40
N GLU A 110 -34.87 -4.28 21.38
CA GLU A 110 -34.70 -5.73 21.40
C GLU A 110 -33.28 -6.18 21.03
N GLY A 111 -32.38 -5.24 20.72
CA GLY A 111 -30.99 -5.50 20.35
C GLY A 111 -30.80 -5.93 18.90
N LYS A 112 -31.81 -5.88 18.05
CA LYS A 112 -31.71 -6.16 16.60
C LYS A 112 -31.09 -4.99 15.88
N ARG A 113 -30.25 -5.30 14.86
CA ARG A 113 -29.73 -4.30 13.95
C ARG A 113 -30.83 -3.79 13.04
N GLN A 114 -30.90 -2.48 12.91
CA GLN A 114 -31.87 -1.75 12.09
C GLN A 114 -31.15 -0.70 11.27
N SER A 115 -31.61 -0.51 10.04
CA SER A 115 -31.13 0.57 9.17
C SER A 115 -31.91 1.86 9.46
N PHE A 116 -31.23 2.99 9.33
CA PHE A 116 -31.91 4.28 9.37
C PHE A 116 -32.75 4.47 8.11
N THR A 117 -33.82 5.26 8.25
CA THR A 117 -34.66 5.67 7.12
C THR A 117 -34.68 7.21 7.04
N PRO A 118 -34.03 7.80 6.02
CA PRO A 118 -33.22 7.17 4.95
C PRO A 118 -31.93 6.54 5.47
N CYS A 119 -31.35 5.59 4.70
CA CYS A 119 -30.10 4.92 5.04
C CYS A 119 -28.96 5.93 5.21
N ARG A 120 -28.12 5.67 6.21
CA ARG A 120 -26.91 6.47 6.49
C ARG A 120 -25.67 5.65 6.22
N TYR A 121 -24.63 6.31 5.72
CA TYR A 121 -23.37 5.64 5.36
C TYR A 121 -22.18 6.34 5.99
N ALA A 122 -21.22 5.54 6.45
CA ALA A 122 -19.89 5.98 6.80
C ALA A 122 -18.95 5.68 5.62
N TYR A 123 -18.03 6.59 5.35
CA TYR A 123 -17.03 6.44 4.31
C TYR A 123 -15.65 6.39 4.97
N SER A 124 -14.82 5.45 4.53
CA SER A 124 -13.44 5.36 4.93
C SER A 124 -12.54 5.17 3.71
N TYR A 125 -11.33 5.71 3.77
CA TYR A 125 -10.41 5.80 2.65
C TYR A 125 -9.06 5.21 2.99
N ASP A 126 -8.56 4.34 2.12
CA ASP A 126 -7.18 3.89 2.12
C ASP A 126 -6.46 4.47 0.89
N PHE A 127 -5.30 5.08 1.12
CA PHE A 127 -4.50 5.71 0.09
C PHE A 127 -3.30 4.84 -0.25
N TYR A 128 -3.09 4.57 -1.53
CA TYR A 128 -1.99 3.77 -2.04
C TYR A 128 -1.15 4.57 -3.03
N ILE A 129 0.16 4.45 -2.91
CA ILE A 129 1.06 4.86 -3.97
C ILE A 129 1.35 3.65 -4.85
N VAL A 130 1.27 3.87 -6.15
CA VAL A 130 1.62 2.90 -7.18
C VAL A 130 2.74 3.48 -8.02
N ILE A 131 3.92 2.88 -7.94
CA ILE A 131 5.08 3.25 -8.74
C ILE A 131 5.25 2.17 -9.81
N ASN A 132 5.09 2.54 -11.06
CA ASN A 132 5.37 1.65 -12.17
C ASN A 132 6.86 1.73 -12.52
N VAL A 133 7.47 0.57 -12.68
CA VAL A 133 8.90 0.44 -12.90
C VAL A 133 9.21 -0.53 -14.03
N ASN A 134 10.33 -0.31 -14.71
CA ASN A 134 10.88 -1.23 -15.68
C ASN A 134 11.90 -2.16 -15.00
N ASN A 135 11.40 -3.29 -14.47
CA ASN A 135 12.23 -4.30 -13.82
C ASN A 135 11.87 -5.68 -14.39
N PRO A 136 12.83 -6.60 -14.60
CA PRO A 136 12.56 -7.91 -15.19
C PRO A 136 11.68 -8.83 -14.35
N TYR A 137 11.53 -8.57 -13.05
CA TYR A 137 10.80 -9.43 -12.12
C TYR A 137 9.47 -8.86 -11.62
N PHE A 138 9.29 -7.55 -11.69
CA PHE A 138 8.05 -6.85 -11.34
C PHE A 138 7.96 -5.52 -12.06
N ASN A 139 6.76 -5.06 -12.31
CA ASN A 139 6.47 -3.82 -13.02
C ASN A 139 5.76 -2.78 -12.16
N GLU A 140 5.42 -3.12 -10.93
CA GLU A 140 4.66 -2.28 -10.03
C GLU A 140 5.10 -2.44 -8.58
N ILE A 141 5.24 -1.33 -7.89
CA ILE A 141 5.42 -1.25 -6.44
C ILE A 141 4.19 -0.53 -5.89
N ARG A 142 3.32 -1.26 -5.18
CA ARG A 142 2.10 -0.73 -4.57
C ARG A 142 2.19 -0.84 -3.05
N PHE A 143 2.05 0.28 -2.37
CA PHE A 143 2.07 0.32 -0.90
C PHE A 143 1.08 1.33 -0.37
N GLN A 144 0.59 1.09 0.86
CA GLN A 144 -0.34 1.96 1.56
C GLN A 144 0.40 3.12 2.22
N LEU A 145 -0.19 4.31 2.15
CA LEU A 145 0.36 5.52 2.79
C LEU A 145 -0.10 5.68 4.23
N ASN A 146 -1.37 5.40 4.50
CA ASN A 146 -1.97 5.49 5.82
C ASN A 146 -1.88 4.15 6.54
N ASP A 147 -1.59 4.17 7.84
CA ASP A 147 -1.57 2.99 8.71
C ASP A 147 -2.98 2.51 9.07
N SER A 148 -3.93 3.43 9.16
CA SER A 148 -5.36 3.19 9.40
C SER A 148 -6.20 3.94 8.37
N ALA A 149 -7.38 3.39 8.04
CA ALA A 149 -8.30 4.05 7.15
C ALA A 149 -8.65 5.45 7.65
N VAL A 150 -8.70 6.42 6.74
CA VAL A 150 -9.11 7.78 7.06
C VAL A 150 -10.63 7.85 6.99
N ASP A 151 -11.27 8.02 8.14
CA ASP A 151 -12.71 8.15 8.23
C ASP A 151 -13.15 9.58 7.92
N ASN A 152 -14.21 9.71 7.17
CA ASN A 152 -14.86 11.00 6.98
C ASN A 152 -15.88 11.22 8.11
N ASP A 153 -15.42 11.71 9.25
CA ASP A 153 -16.28 12.05 10.40
C ASP A 153 -17.21 13.24 10.12
N ALA A 154 -17.06 13.89 8.99
CA ALA A 154 -17.65 15.20 8.78
C ALA A 154 -19.05 15.17 8.19
N GLU A 155 -19.54 14.09 7.60
CA GLU A 155 -20.92 14.13 7.07
C GLU A 155 -21.53 12.73 6.97
N THR A 156 -22.52 12.49 7.80
CA THR A 156 -23.60 11.56 7.50
C THR A 156 -24.29 12.10 6.25
N LEU A 157 -23.78 11.76 5.06
CA LEU A 157 -24.46 12.11 3.83
C LEU A 157 -25.74 11.30 3.75
N LEU A 158 -26.86 12.00 3.83
CA LEU A 158 -28.14 11.43 3.48
C LEU A 158 -28.15 11.25 1.96
N ASP A 159 -28.13 10.01 1.49
CA ASP A 159 -28.36 9.70 0.08
C ASP A 159 -29.85 9.96 -0.22
N GLY A 160 -30.15 11.12 -0.79
CA GLY A 160 -31.48 11.49 -1.24
C GLY A 160 -31.60 12.98 -1.56
N PRO A 161 -32.56 13.38 -2.44
CA PRO A 161 -32.74 14.75 -2.88
C PRO A 161 -33.17 15.74 -1.79
N ASP A 162 -33.50 15.25 -0.58
CA ASP A 162 -34.04 16.03 0.56
C ASP A 162 -33.07 16.12 1.77
N ALA A 163 -31.78 16.07 1.54
CA ALA A 163 -30.79 16.24 2.61
C ALA A 163 -30.82 17.66 3.17
N VAL A 164 -31.69 17.91 4.15
CA VAL A 164 -31.72 19.17 4.93
C VAL A 164 -30.47 19.21 5.82
N ARG A 165 -29.55 20.11 5.53
CA ARG A 165 -28.41 20.41 6.41
C ARG A 165 -28.94 20.84 7.79
N PRO A 166 -28.50 20.25 8.92
CA PRO A 166 -28.81 20.80 10.22
C PRO A 166 -28.13 22.16 10.33
N MET A 167 -28.92 23.21 10.52
CA MET A 167 -28.41 24.55 10.82
C MET A 167 -27.61 24.47 12.12
N ARG A 168 -26.33 24.89 12.08
CA ARG A 168 -25.55 25.16 13.29
C ARG A 168 -26.22 26.29 14.04
N GLY A 169 -26.96 25.96 15.10
CA GLY A 169 -27.45 26.92 16.07
C GLY A 169 -26.27 27.51 16.85
N GLY A 170 -25.79 28.65 16.41
CA GLY A 170 -24.86 29.45 17.17
C GLY A 170 -25.62 30.17 18.27
N THR A 171 -25.55 29.68 19.49
CA THR A 171 -25.86 30.46 20.70
C THR A 171 -24.55 30.94 21.28
N ARG A 172 -24.26 32.22 21.12
CA ARG A 172 -23.36 32.97 22.02
C ARG A 172 -24.15 33.36 23.24
N PRO A 173 -23.69 33.12 24.46
CA PRO A 173 -24.12 33.91 25.63
C PRO A 173 -23.41 35.25 25.66
N GLY A 174 -24.17 36.25 26.03
CA GLY A 174 -23.70 37.60 26.31
C GLY A 174 -22.91 37.73 27.62
#